data_a45318b7c8a75af592a4b1c44627402b
#
_entry.id   a45318b7c8a75af592a4b1c44627402b
#
_cell.length_a   1.000
_cell.length_b   1.000
_cell.length_c   1.000
_cell.angle_alpha   90.00
_cell.angle_beta   90.00
_cell.angle_gamma   90.00
#
_symmetry.space_group_name_H-M   'P 1'
#
loop_
_entity.id
_entity.type
_entity.pdbx_description
1 polymer ?
#
loop_
_entity_poly.entity_id
_entity_poly.type
_entity_poly.pdbx_seq_one_letter_code
_entity_poly.pdbx_strand_id
1 'polypeptide(L)'
;DIEAAVERGAKGRIITSTYQNFTDIESIKSFFALQCKHNNFECHLDYECFHDNHYSTLGYHSKGYLFEFDNNYEVIIGSSNITRYALLKNIEWDVVVREDAPEVYQQAMAEFEDKWEATHLLNSEIINLYSNKLNFAIERWDMDYDLSASNIKPNFMQRKALKELNRYRAVGTNRALVVAAAGSGKTYLAAFDALN
;
A
#
# COMPACT_ATOMS: atom_id res chain seq x y z
N ASP A 1 -13.29 -2.16 -13.54
CA ASP A 1 -12.54 -3.38 -13.25
C ASP A 1 -11.36 -3.47 -14.21
N ILE A 2 -10.13 -3.60 -13.65
CA ILE A 2 -8.87 -3.62 -14.42
C ILE A 2 -8.84 -4.82 -15.37
N GLU A 3 -9.19 -6.01 -14.89
CA GLU A 3 -9.22 -7.22 -15.72
C GLU A 3 -10.13 -7.04 -16.93
N ALA A 4 -11.32 -6.53 -16.74
CA ALA A 4 -12.24 -6.28 -17.85
C ALA A 4 -11.72 -5.24 -18.86
N ALA A 5 -10.92 -4.26 -18.43
CA ALA A 5 -10.27 -3.32 -19.34
C ALA A 5 -9.15 -4.01 -20.14
N VAL A 6 -8.32 -4.81 -19.48
CA VAL A 6 -7.26 -5.59 -20.12
C VAL A 6 -7.83 -6.61 -21.12
N GLU A 7 -8.93 -7.27 -20.79
CA GLU A 7 -9.65 -8.20 -21.70
C GLU A 7 -10.21 -7.49 -22.95
N ARG A 8 -10.57 -6.21 -22.84
CA ARG A 8 -10.98 -5.39 -24.00
C ARG A 8 -9.82 -4.86 -24.83
N GLY A 9 -8.57 -5.15 -24.43
CA GLY A 9 -7.37 -4.78 -25.17
C GLY A 9 -6.64 -3.55 -24.62
N ALA A 10 -7.06 -2.98 -23.50
CA ALA A 10 -6.31 -1.92 -22.85
C ALA A 10 -4.94 -2.43 -22.41
N LYS A 11 -3.89 -1.61 -22.58
CA LYS A 11 -2.58 -1.87 -21.99
C LYS A 11 -2.55 -1.31 -20.59
N GLY A 12 -2.10 -2.10 -19.62
CA GLY A 12 -2.05 -1.70 -18.23
C GLY A 12 -0.68 -1.90 -17.62
N ARG A 13 -0.20 -0.90 -16.87
CA ARG A 13 1.01 -0.99 -16.05
C ARG A 13 0.70 -0.48 -14.64
N ILE A 14 1.10 -1.22 -13.63
CA ILE A 14 0.88 -0.86 -12.23
C ILE A 14 2.19 -0.94 -11.48
N ILE A 15 2.49 0.07 -10.67
CA ILE A 15 3.51 0.01 -9.63
C ILE A 15 2.80 -0.04 -8.29
N THR A 16 3.11 -1.03 -7.48
CA THR A 16 2.67 -1.10 -6.09
C THR A 16 3.87 -1.25 -5.15
N SER A 17 3.67 -1.08 -3.87
CA SER A 17 4.76 -1.06 -2.90
C SER A 17 4.47 -1.96 -1.71
N THR A 18 5.52 -2.51 -1.13
CA THR A 18 5.50 -3.20 0.16
C THR A 18 5.69 -2.26 1.35
N TYR A 19 5.71 -0.95 1.11
CA TYR A 19 5.92 0.06 2.13
C TYR A 19 4.98 -0.13 3.32
N GLN A 20 5.56 -0.22 4.50
CA GLN A 20 4.87 -0.48 5.77
C GLN A 20 3.95 -1.73 5.78
N ASN A 21 4.10 -2.65 4.84
CA ASN A 21 3.27 -3.85 4.69
C ASN A 21 1.76 -3.54 4.50
N PHE A 22 1.43 -2.40 3.89
CA PHE A 22 0.04 -2.02 3.64
C PHE A 22 -0.61 -2.78 2.48
N THR A 23 0.19 -3.20 1.51
CA THR A 23 -0.34 -3.89 0.35
C THR A 23 -0.71 -5.32 0.72
N ASP A 24 -1.95 -5.67 0.48
CA ASP A 24 -2.46 -7.01 0.74
C ASP A 24 -1.84 -8.04 -0.22
N ILE A 25 -1.41 -9.17 0.32
CA ILE A 25 -0.75 -10.24 -0.45
C ILE A 25 -1.66 -10.87 -1.50
N GLU A 26 -2.96 -10.99 -1.23
CA GLU A 26 -3.90 -11.56 -2.18
C GLU A 26 -4.15 -10.61 -3.36
N SER A 27 -4.10 -9.31 -3.13
CA SER A 27 -4.11 -8.30 -4.19
C SER A 27 -2.88 -8.40 -5.10
N ILE A 28 -1.69 -8.60 -4.52
CA ILE A 28 -0.44 -8.82 -5.29
C ILE A 28 -0.54 -10.10 -6.12
N LYS A 29 -1.01 -11.20 -5.53
CA LYS A 29 -1.23 -12.46 -6.26
C LYS A 29 -2.24 -12.30 -7.40
N SER A 30 -3.28 -11.51 -7.21
CA SER A 30 -4.29 -11.23 -8.24
C SER A 30 -3.69 -10.46 -9.42
N PHE A 31 -2.83 -9.45 -9.17
CA PHE A 31 -2.11 -8.75 -10.24
C PHE A 31 -1.12 -9.68 -10.95
N PHE A 32 -0.45 -10.56 -10.23
CA PHE A 32 0.44 -11.54 -10.84
C PHE A 32 -0.32 -12.52 -11.73
N ALA A 33 -1.47 -13.02 -11.29
CA ALA A 33 -2.31 -13.89 -12.09
C ALA A 33 -2.80 -13.18 -13.37
N LEU A 34 -3.18 -11.90 -13.27
CA LEU A 34 -3.57 -11.09 -14.41
C LEU A 34 -2.41 -10.90 -15.41
N GLN A 35 -1.20 -10.60 -14.91
CA GLN A 35 0.02 -10.50 -15.70
C GLN A 35 0.37 -11.81 -16.41
N CYS A 36 0.21 -12.96 -15.76
CA CYS A 36 0.45 -14.26 -16.37
C CYS A 36 -0.61 -14.62 -17.45
N LYS A 37 -1.82 -14.12 -17.30
CA LYS A 37 -2.94 -14.39 -18.23
C LYS A 37 -2.91 -13.50 -19.47
N HIS A 38 -2.37 -12.27 -19.35
CA HIS A 38 -2.49 -11.24 -20.39
C HIS A 38 -1.15 -10.55 -20.68
N ASN A 39 -0.69 -10.59 -21.92
CA ASN A 39 0.57 -9.95 -22.35
C ASN A 39 0.51 -8.41 -22.42
N ASN A 40 -0.64 -7.83 -22.27
CA ASN A 40 -0.89 -6.38 -22.29
C ASN A 40 -1.05 -5.80 -20.86
N PHE A 41 -0.66 -6.56 -19.83
CA PHE A 41 -0.68 -6.11 -18.45
C PHE A 41 0.62 -6.48 -17.73
N GLU A 42 1.19 -5.53 -17.02
CA GLU A 42 2.40 -5.71 -16.21
C GLU A 42 2.24 -5.04 -14.84
N CYS A 43 2.74 -5.69 -13.82
CA CYS A 43 2.77 -5.18 -12.46
C CYS A 43 4.19 -5.18 -11.92
N HIS A 44 4.66 -4.04 -11.45
CA HIS A 44 5.93 -3.89 -10.77
C HIS A 44 5.73 -3.70 -9.26
N LEU A 45 6.69 -4.19 -8.49
CA LEU A 45 6.72 -4.05 -7.04
C LEU A 45 7.95 -3.23 -6.63
N ASP A 46 7.71 -2.14 -5.91
CA ASP A 46 8.74 -1.46 -5.15
C ASP A 46 9.05 -2.26 -3.90
N TYR A 47 10.18 -3.00 -3.95
CA TYR A 47 10.57 -3.86 -2.86
C TYR A 47 11.92 -3.50 -2.22
N GLU A 48 12.44 -2.32 -2.46
CA GLU A 48 13.67 -1.82 -1.82
C GLU A 48 13.61 -1.93 -0.28
N CYS A 49 12.40 -1.99 0.28
CA CYS A 49 12.17 -2.25 1.69
C CYS A 49 12.62 -3.64 2.18
N PHE A 50 13.07 -4.54 1.28
CA PHE A 50 13.57 -5.87 1.66
C PHE A 50 15.08 -5.89 1.91
N HIS A 51 15.82 -4.94 1.38
CA HIS A 51 17.25 -4.85 1.58
C HIS A 51 17.54 -4.13 2.89
N ASP A 52 18.02 -4.90 3.85
CA ASP A 52 18.42 -4.51 5.19
C ASP A 52 17.29 -4.19 6.18
N ASN A 53 17.55 -4.47 7.44
CA ASN A 53 16.72 -4.13 8.59
C ASN A 53 16.51 -2.61 8.79
N HIS A 54 16.88 -1.80 7.83
CA HIS A 54 16.63 -0.37 7.75
C HIS A 54 15.34 -0.14 6.95
N TYR A 55 14.35 0.43 7.61
CA TYR A 55 13.19 1.02 6.94
C TYR A 55 13.71 2.08 5.97
N SER A 56 13.45 1.91 4.68
CA SER A 56 13.70 2.97 3.73
C SER A 56 13.00 4.24 4.23
N THR A 57 13.76 5.32 4.35
CA THR A 57 13.22 6.63 4.72
C THR A 57 12.37 7.22 3.59
N LEU A 58 12.47 6.67 2.40
CA LEU A 58 11.76 7.07 1.19
C LEU A 58 10.79 5.95 0.78
N GLY A 59 9.63 5.90 1.43
CA GLY A 59 8.59 4.95 1.04
C GLY A 59 7.82 5.40 -0.20
N TYR A 60 7.60 4.51 -1.16
CA TYR A 60 6.69 4.76 -2.26
C TYR A 60 5.24 4.76 -1.76
N HIS A 61 4.63 5.94 -1.75
CA HIS A 61 3.26 6.14 -1.25
C HIS A 61 2.42 7.03 -2.19
N SER A 62 2.84 7.13 -3.45
CA SER A 62 2.13 7.90 -4.48
C SER A 62 0.81 7.24 -4.87
N LYS A 63 -0.20 8.05 -5.16
CA LYS A 63 -1.47 7.64 -5.75
C LYS A 63 -1.67 8.49 -6.98
N GLY A 64 -1.50 7.88 -8.12
CA GLY A 64 -1.68 8.50 -9.42
C GLY A 64 -2.23 7.50 -10.41
N TYR A 65 -3.08 7.99 -11.27
CA TYR A 65 -3.69 7.21 -12.36
C TYR A 65 -3.50 7.99 -13.63
N LEU A 66 -2.87 7.38 -14.63
CA LEU A 66 -2.64 7.95 -15.93
C LEU A 66 -3.39 7.14 -16.96
N PHE A 67 -4.28 7.79 -17.69
CA PHE A 67 -5.05 7.18 -18.77
C PHE A 67 -4.70 7.86 -20.08
N GLU A 68 -4.37 7.06 -21.07
CA GLU A 68 -4.11 7.49 -22.44
C GLU A 68 -5.17 6.90 -23.36
N PHE A 69 -5.75 7.74 -24.17
CA PHE A 69 -6.73 7.42 -25.19
C PHE A 69 -6.18 7.84 -26.57
N ASP A 70 -6.85 7.46 -27.64
CA ASP A 70 -6.37 7.71 -29.00
C ASP A 70 -6.02 9.17 -29.29
N ASN A 71 -6.75 10.12 -28.70
CA ASN A 71 -6.55 11.56 -28.95
C ASN A 71 -6.48 12.42 -27.66
N ASN A 72 -6.54 11.81 -26.50
CA ASN A 72 -6.53 12.55 -25.25
C ASN A 72 -5.93 11.74 -24.08
N TYR A 73 -5.78 12.39 -22.94
CA TYR A 73 -5.28 11.78 -21.73
C TYR A 73 -6.06 12.30 -20.50
N GLU A 74 -6.00 11.53 -19.44
CA GLU A 74 -6.51 11.93 -18.13
C GLU A 74 -5.50 11.53 -17.05
N VAL A 75 -5.18 12.46 -16.16
CA VAL A 75 -4.32 12.24 -15.00
C VAL A 75 -5.13 12.49 -13.75
N ILE A 76 -5.15 11.52 -12.85
CA ILE A 76 -5.78 11.66 -11.52
C ILE A 76 -4.68 11.55 -10.48
N ILE A 77 -4.53 12.57 -9.65
CA ILE A 77 -3.54 12.61 -8.57
C ILE A 77 -4.26 13.01 -7.28
N GLY A 78 -4.05 12.24 -6.21
CA GLY A 78 -4.70 12.57 -4.95
C GLY A 78 -4.42 11.61 -3.81
N SER A 79 -5.41 11.40 -2.98
CA SER A 79 -5.31 10.55 -1.79
C SER A 79 -5.86 9.14 -1.98
N SER A 80 -6.58 8.88 -3.06
CA SER A 80 -7.29 7.62 -3.31
C SER A 80 -6.35 6.48 -3.65
N ASN A 81 -6.30 5.46 -2.80
CA ASN A 81 -5.66 4.18 -3.13
C ASN A 81 -6.57 3.32 -4.02
N ILE A 82 -6.00 2.33 -4.75
CA ILE A 82 -6.77 1.29 -5.45
C ILE A 82 -7.35 0.32 -4.41
N THR A 83 -8.28 0.78 -3.61
CA THR A 83 -9.02 -0.04 -2.65
C THR A 83 -10.51 0.23 -2.77
N ARG A 84 -11.33 -0.80 -2.49
CA ARG A 84 -12.79 -0.66 -2.53
C ARG A 84 -13.29 0.46 -1.61
N TYR A 85 -12.64 0.65 -0.47
CA TYR A 85 -13.03 1.68 0.49
C TYR A 85 -12.65 3.07 0.00
N ALA A 86 -11.43 3.27 -0.50
CA ALA A 86 -11.00 4.57 -1.04
C ALA A 86 -11.83 4.97 -2.25
N LEU A 87 -12.10 4.04 -3.17
CA LEU A 87 -12.81 4.33 -4.41
C LEU A 87 -14.33 4.47 -4.27
N LEU A 88 -14.96 3.90 -3.21
CA LEU A 88 -16.41 3.83 -3.13
C LEU A 88 -17.01 4.38 -1.83
N LYS A 89 -16.24 4.57 -0.77
CA LYS A 89 -16.78 4.89 0.56
C LYS A 89 -16.08 6.01 1.31
N ASN A 90 -14.75 6.13 1.18
CA ASN A 90 -14.01 7.16 1.88
C ASN A 90 -14.28 8.54 1.27
N ILE A 91 -14.05 9.58 2.06
CA ILE A 91 -13.95 10.94 1.55
C ILE A 91 -12.49 11.14 1.15
N GLU A 92 -12.24 11.18 -0.14
CA GLU A 92 -10.92 11.36 -0.72
C GLU A 92 -10.86 12.67 -1.52
N TRP A 93 -9.68 13.20 -1.69
CA TRP A 93 -9.45 14.38 -2.50
C TRP A 93 -8.55 14.03 -3.67
N ASP A 94 -9.11 14.09 -4.87
CA ASP A 94 -8.38 13.82 -6.11
C ASP A 94 -8.55 14.98 -7.09
N VAL A 95 -7.47 15.32 -7.77
CA VAL A 95 -7.46 16.30 -8.87
C VAL A 95 -7.43 15.53 -10.17
N VAL A 96 -8.34 15.86 -11.06
CA VAL A 96 -8.41 15.31 -12.42
C VAL A 96 -7.94 16.36 -13.39
N VAL A 97 -6.89 16.06 -14.16
CA VAL A 97 -6.34 16.91 -15.22
C VAL A 97 -6.61 16.21 -16.56
N ARG A 98 -7.15 16.96 -17.49
CA ARG A 98 -7.44 16.49 -18.84
C ARG A 98 -6.71 17.35 -19.86
N GLU A 99 -6.97 17.16 -21.09
CA GLU A 99 -6.39 17.74 -22.31
C GLU A 99 -5.78 19.16 -22.24
N ASP A 100 -6.18 19.97 -21.27
CA ASP A 100 -5.78 21.40 -21.12
C ASP A 100 -4.36 21.61 -20.57
N ALA A 101 -3.72 20.56 -20.08
CA ALA A 101 -2.40 20.65 -19.45
C ALA A 101 -1.49 19.48 -19.84
N PRO A 102 -1.02 19.41 -21.10
CA PRO A 102 -0.15 18.32 -21.58
C PRO A 102 1.15 18.17 -20.80
N GLU A 103 1.67 19.25 -20.27
CA GLU A 103 2.87 19.26 -19.42
C GLU A 103 2.68 18.46 -18.13
N VAL A 104 1.47 18.47 -17.54
CA VAL A 104 1.19 17.69 -16.32
C VAL A 104 1.22 16.19 -16.64
N TYR A 105 0.63 15.78 -17.75
CA TYR A 105 0.68 14.40 -18.20
C TYR A 105 2.11 13.94 -18.48
N GLN A 106 2.88 14.75 -19.21
CA GLN A 106 4.27 14.45 -19.56
C GLN A 106 5.14 14.32 -18.32
N GLN A 107 4.98 15.22 -17.34
CA GLN A 107 5.71 15.16 -16.08
C GLN A 107 5.33 13.93 -15.27
N ALA A 108 4.04 13.66 -15.12
CA ALA A 108 3.55 12.49 -14.38
C ALA A 108 4.00 11.17 -15.04
N MET A 109 4.01 11.13 -16.38
CA MET A 109 4.49 9.98 -17.14
C MET A 109 6.00 9.80 -16.97
N ALA A 110 6.80 10.87 -17.02
CA ALA A 110 8.23 10.80 -16.79
C ALA A 110 8.56 10.26 -15.39
N GLU A 111 7.89 10.74 -14.36
CA GLU A 111 8.04 10.22 -13.00
C GLU A 111 7.59 8.74 -12.88
N PHE A 112 6.54 8.35 -13.60
CA PHE A 112 6.12 6.96 -13.66
C PHE A 112 7.18 6.06 -14.32
N GLU A 113 7.77 6.48 -15.44
CA GLU A 113 8.81 5.73 -16.13
C GLU A 113 10.08 5.60 -15.27
N ASP A 114 10.54 6.69 -14.63
CA ASP A 114 11.67 6.65 -13.71
C ASP A 114 11.44 5.64 -12.56
N LYS A 115 10.23 5.61 -12.03
CA LYS A 115 9.86 4.63 -11.00
C LYS A 115 9.71 3.22 -11.56
N TRP A 116 9.21 3.09 -12.77
CA TRP A 116 9.08 1.80 -13.46
C TRP A 116 10.44 1.13 -13.62
N GLU A 117 11.44 1.88 -14.06
CA GLU A 117 12.81 1.38 -14.21
C GLU A 117 13.48 1.02 -12.87
N ALA A 118 13.12 1.72 -11.81
CA ALA A 118 13.66 1.49 -10.47
C ALA A 118 12.96 0.36 -9.69
N THR A 119 11.87 -0.19 -10.21
CA THR A 119 11.09 -1.24 -9.56
C THR A 119 11.19 -2.57 -10.28
N HIS A 120 10.69 -3.64 -9.71
CA HIS A 120 10.89 -4.99 -10.22
C HIS A 120 9.59 -5.60 -10.73
N LEU A 121 9.66 -6.20 -11.90
CA LEU A 121 8.55 -6.96 -12.46
C LEU A 121 8.12 -8.05 -11.48
N LEU A 122 6.83 -8.09 -11.20
CA LEU A 122 6.26 -9.03 -10.26
C LEU A 122 6.49 -10.48 -10.72
N ASN A 123 7.02 -11.31 -9.83
CA ASN A 123 7.29 -12.71 -10.07
C ASN A 123 7.03 -13.54 -8.81
N SER A 124 7.03 -14.86 -8.97
CA SER A 124 6.76 -15.79 -7.87
C SER A 124 7.77 -15.71 -6.72
N GLU A 125 9.03 -15.38 -7.00
CA GLU A 125 10.07 -15.26 -5.99
C GLU A 125 9.81 -14.04 -5.09
N ILE A 126 9.54 -12.89 -5.68
CA ILE A 126 9.20 -11.65 -4.96
C ILE A 126 7.94 -11.82 -4.11
N ILE A 127 6.92 -12.50 -4.65
CA ILE A 127 5.68 -12.81 -3.92
C ILE A 127 5.97 -13.68 -2.69
N ASN A 128 6.79 -14.71 -2.86
CA ASN A 128 7.19 -15.60 -1.76
C ASN A 128 7.99 -14.85 -0.69
N LEU A 129 8.94 -14.01 -1.09
CA LEU A 129 9.72 -13.18 -0.17
C LEU A 129 8.80 -12.26 0.65
N TYR A 130 7.86 -11.58 0.01
CA TYR A 130 6.92 -10.72 0.70
C TYR A 130 5.97 -11.50 1.61
N SER A 131 5.44 -12.63 1.15
CA SER A 131 4.59 -13.51 1.95
C SER A 131 5.31 -14.01 3.20
N ASN A 132 6.56 -14.45 3.07
CA ASN A 132 7.38 -14.88 4.20
C ASN A 132 7.63 -13.74 5.19
N LYS A 133 7.91 -12.54 4.70
CA LYS A 133 8.07 -11.35 5.56
C LYS A 133 6.80 -11.03 6.33
N LEU A 134 5.64 -11.10 5.69
CA LEU A 134 4.35 -10.89 6.36
C LEU A 134 4.09 -11.97 7.42
N ASN A 135 4.31 -13.24 7.11
CA ASN A 135 4.14 -14.34 8.04
C ASN A 135 5.12 -14.22 9.22
N PHE A 136 6.39 -13.92 8.98
CA PHE A 136 7.39 -13.70 10.02
C PHE A 136 7.03 -12.50 10.91
N ALA A 137 6.46 -11.44 10.32
CA ALA A 137 5.92 -10.32 11.08
C ALA A 137 4.75 -10.78 11.97
N ILE A 138 3.84 -11.60 11.47
CA ILE A 138 2.70 -12.14 12.20
C ILE A 138 3.16 -13.06 13.34
N GLU A 139 4.03 -14.04 13.07
CA GLU A 139 4.54 -14.99 14.07
C GLU A 139 5.29 -14.29 15.22
N ARG A 140 6.11 -13.31 14.91
CA ARG A 140 6.81 -12.50 15.91
C ARG A 140 5.87 -11.71 16.82
N TRP A 141 4.64 -11.41 16.34
CA TRP A 141 3.65 -10.63 17.06
C TRP A 141 2.69 -11.50 17.89
N ASP A 142 2.41 -12.72 17.45
CA ASP A 142 1.57 -13.66 18.22
C ASP A 142 2.24 -14.15 19.50
N MET A 143 3.58 -14.03 19.61
CA MET A 143 4.32 -14.35 20.83
C MET A 143 4.19 -13.28 21.94
N ASP A 144 3.80 -12.04 21.60
CA ASP A 144 3.80 -10.92 22.55
C ASP A 144 2.39 -10.52 23.07
N TYR A 145 1.29 -11.03 22.50
CA TYR A 145 -0.06 -10.59 22.89
C TYR A 145 -1.10 -11.72 22.86
N ASP A 146 -1.41 -12.26 24.05
CA ASP A 146 -2.59 -13.10 24.28
C ASP A 146 -3.75 -12.23 24.78
N LEU A 147 -4.60 -11.78 23.86
CA LEU A 147 -5.88 -11.12 24.16
C LEU A 147 -7.03 -12.09 23.95
N SER A 148 -7.18 -13.02 24.86
CA SER A 148 -8.10 -14.17 24.79
C SER A 148 -9.61 -13.85 24.90
N ALA A 149 -10.04 -12.59 24.86
CA ALA A 149 -11.42 -12.22 25.13
C ALA A 149 -12.22 -11.56 23.99
N SER A 150 -11.60 -11.21 22.86
CA SER A 150 -12.35 -10.64 21.73
C SER A 150 -11.89 -11.18 20.39
N ASN A 151 -12.83 -11.45 19.47
CA ASN A 151 -12.54 -11.82 18.08
C ASN A 151 -11.87 -10.70 17.25
N ILE A 152 -11.63 -9.51 17.85
CA ILE A 152 -11.03 -8.35 17.20
C ILE A 152 -9.59 -8.24 17.68
N LYS A 153 -8.65 -8.49 16.75
CA LYS A 153 -7.21 -8.38 17.02
C LYS A 153 -6.66 -7.07 16.46
N PRO A 154 -5.66 -6.44 17.15
CA PRO A 154 -5.02 -5.26 16.61
C PRO A 154 -4.32 -5.57 15.28
N ASN A 155 -4.47 -4.68 14.29
CA ASN A 155 -3.76 -4.78 13.03
C ASN A 155 -2.26 -4.47 13.19
N PHE A 156 -1.48 -4.67 12.14
CA PHE A 156 -0.03 -4.46 12.16
C PHE A 156 0.39 -3.09 12.72
N MET A 157 -0.25 -2.01 12.24
CA MET A 157 0.07 -0.64 12.69
C MET A 157 -0.29 -0.40 14.15
N GLN A 158 -1.45 -0.88 14.56
CA GLN A 158 -1.92 -0.76 15.94
C GLN A 158 -0.98 -1.49 16.89
N ARG A 159 -0.55 -2.71 16.54
CA ARG A 159 0.42 -3.48 17.34
C ARG A 159 1.74 -2.73 17.50
N LYS A 160 2.29 -2.18 16.41
CA LYS A 160 3.53 -1.40 16.47
C LYS A 160 3.39 -0.19 17.41
N ALA A 161 2.28 0.54 17.30
CA ALA A 161 2.00 1.67 18.17
C ALA A 161 1.85 1.25 19.64
N LEU A 162 1.13 0.16 19.93
CA LEU A 162 0.96 -0.38 21.28
C LEU A 162 2.30 -0.79 21.92
N LYS A 163 3.18 -1.42 21.13
CA LYS A 163 4.53 -1.77 21.61
C LYS A 163 5.33 -0.55 22.01
N GLU A 164 5.33 0.51 21.19
CA GLU A 164 6.04 1.74 21.54
C GLU A 164 5.39 2.44 22.73
N LEU A 165 4.08 2.47 22.85
CA LEU A 165 3.38 3.01 24.02
C LEU A 165 3.78 2.26 25.31
N ASN A 166 3.81 0.94 25.27
CA ASN A 166 4.25 0.13 26.39
C ASN A 166 5.72 0.38 26.77
N ARG A 167 6.60 0.55 25.76
CA ARG A 167 8.00 0.91 25.99
C ARG A 167 8.14 2.27 26.71
N TYR A 168 7.38 3.26 26.29
CA TYR A 168 7.39 4.58 26.94
C TYR A 168 6.87 4.50 28.39
N ARG A 169 5.82 3.72 28.63
CA ARG A 169 5.32 3.48 29.99
C ARG A 169 6.37 2.81 30.88
N ALA A 170 7.07 1.81 30.37
CA ALA A 170 8.12 1.09 31.11
C ALA A 170 9.27 1.98 31.56
N VAL A 171 9.52 3.10 30.88
CA VAL A 171 10.53 4.10 31.29
C VAL A 171 9.92 5.29 32.07
N GLY A 172 8.67 5.18 32.51
CA GLY A 172 8.00 6.18 33.35
C GLY A 172 7.38 7.35 32.59
N THR A 173 7.30 7.29 31.26
CA THR A 173 6.62 8.32 30.46
C THR A 173 5.11 8.17 30.59
N ASN A 174 4.43 9.21 31.04
CA ASN A 174 2.97 9.22 31.26
C ASN A 174 2.16 9.98 30.18
N ARG A 175 2.84 10.47 29.14
CA ARG A 175 2.21 11.16 28.00
C ARG A 175 2.87 10.74 26.71
N ALA A 176 2.07 10.35 25.72
CA ALA A 176 2.52 10.04 24.37
C ALA A 176 1.54 10.56 23.34
N LEU A 177 2.04 10.96 22.17
CA LEU A 177 1.24 11.35 21.02
C LEU A 177 1.39 10.31 19.93
N VAL A 178 0.27 9.73 19.50
CA VAL A 178 0.22 8.83 18.35
C VAL A 178 -0.42 9.58 17.19
N VAL A 179 0.33 9.76 16.11
CA VAL A 179 -0.17 10.34 14.86
C VAL A 179 -0.37 9.22 13.87
N ALA A 180 -1.59 9.09 13.34
CA ALA A 180 -1.95 8.06 12.40
C ALA A 180 -2.96 8.59 11.37
N ALA A 181 -2.87 8.09 10.14
CA ALA A 181 -3.74 8.48 9.04
C ALA A 181 -5.23 8.23 9.33
N ALA A 182 -6.10 8.90 8.60
CA ALA A 182 -7.53 8.61 8.62
C ALA A 182 -7.76 7.14 8.20
N GLY A 183 -8.73 6.47 8.80
CA GLY A 183 -9.05 5.07 8.50
C GLY A 183 -8.08 4.02 9.07
N SER A 184 -6.97 4.41 9.72
CA SER A 184 -5.99 3.46 10.30
C SER A 184 -6.48 2.71 11.54
N GLY A 185 -7.70 2.96 12.01
CA GLY A 185 -8.28 2.32 13.19
C GLY A 185 -7.79 2.91 14.52
N LYS A 186 -7.58 4.24 14.59
CA LYS A 186 -7.17 4.96 15.82
C LYS A 186 -8.05 4.67 17.02
N THR A 187 -9.36 4.58 16.83
CA THR A 187 -10.33 4.26 17.90
C THR A 187 -10.07 2.88 18.50
N TYR A 188 -9.81 1.89 17.65
CA TYR A 188 -9.42 0.55 18.11
C TYR A 188 -8.07 0.54 18.79
N LEU A 189 -7.10 1.32 18.29
CA LEU A 189 -5.81 1.47 18.94
C LEU A 189 -5.96 2.01 20.37
N ALA A 190 -6.77 3.06 20.56
CA ALA A 190 -7.05 3.61 21.89
C ALA A 190 -7.77 2.60 22.79
N ALA A 191 -8.70 1.81 22.25
CA ALA A 191 -9.38 0.76 23.00
C ALA A 191 -8.40 -0.35 23.43
N PHE A 192 -7.54 -0.83 22.54
CA PHE A 192 -6.52 -1.81 22.88
C PHE A 192 -5.50 -1.28 23.91
N ASP A 193 -5.15 0.01 23.81
CA ASP A 193 -4.22 0.64 24.73
C ASP A 193 -4.81 0.80 26.15
N ALA A 194 -6.12 1.03 26.24
CA ALA A 194 -6.84 1.15 27.51
C ALA A 194 -7.01 -0.21 28.24
N LEU A 195 -6.85 -1.34 27.53
CA LEU A 195 -6.94 -2.69 28.08
C LEU A 195 -5.59 -3.22 28.61
N ASN A 196 -4.49 -2.48 28.39
CA ASN A 196 -3.14 -2.79 28.89
C ASN A 196 -2.78 -1.95 30.12
#